data_12b54668ffb908945e5b3cc7bd48cc8a
#
_entry.id   12b54668ffb908945e5b3cc7bd48cc8a
#
_cell.length_a   1.000
_cell.length_b   1.000
_cell.length_c   1.000
_cell.angle_alpha   90.00
_cell.angle_beta   90.00
_cell.angle_gamma   90.00
#
_symmetry.space_group_name_H-M   'P 1'
#
loop_
_entity.id
_entity.type
_entity.pdbx_description
1 polymer ?
#
loop_
_entity_poly.entity_id
_entity_poly.type
_entity_poly.pdbx_seq_one_letter_code
_entity_poly.pdbx_strand_id
1 'polypeptide(L)'
;GSPILMPWKDKVKGILAGYIGGEAGGKAVVDCILGNVNPNGKLAETYPNKLEDTSCFNNYPGNEITVEYKESVYVGYKYYDKVGKDVLFPFGFGLSYTEFEYFDLKVNIENEKVDIRFKIKNVGDVAGKEIAQIYVKKADSVVFRPDKELRDFAKVDLNPGEEKDVHIVLDRDCFEYYDIENDRWQVEAGEYEILVGKSSRNIVLNDKVVINSDDVCVKKEFCEKYYTGDVQNVTDEEFEKSIGRKLPDKVLKIEDITAENTLEQIKNTAIGKVIYDNQIEKMNKLLREQNVNKATKVMICLLYTSDAA
;
A
#
# COMPACT_ATOMS: atom_id res chain seq x y z
N GLY A 1 6.88 10.25 3.70
CA GLY A 1 6.27 9.52 4.18
C GLY A 1 6.02 8.04 3.99
N SER A 2 7.06 7.20 3.93
CA SER A 2 6.85 5.74 3.96
C SER A 2 6.51 5.25 5.36
N PRO A 3 5.89 4.07 5.52
CA PRO A 3 5.74 3.40 6.79
C PRO A 3 7.10 3.21 7.48
N ILE A 4 7.12 3.38 8.78
CA ILE A 4 8.31 3.18 9.61
C ILE A 4 8.05 2.10 10.65
N LEU A 5 9.11 1.41 11.07
CA LEU A 5 9.04 0.54 12.22
C LEU A 5 8.99 1.36 13.51
N MET A 6 8.14 0.97 14.45
CA MET A 6 7.92 1.71 15.71
C MET A 6 8.18 0.83 16.94
N PRO A 7 9.43 0.37 17.17
CA PRO A 7 9.75 -0.49 18.33
C PRO A 7 9.50 0.20 19.68
N TRP A 8 9.25 1.49 19.66
CA TRP A 8 8.99 2.35 20.80
C TRP A 8 7.48 2.60 21.05
N LYS A 9 6.57 2.05 20.24
CA LYS A 9 5.13 2.36 20.28
C LYS A 9 4.51 2.21 21.67
N ASP A 10 4.93 1.18 22.42
CA ASP A 10 4.38 0.90 23.74
C ASP A 10 4.94 1.83 24.85
N LYS A 11 5.89 2.69 24.50
CA LYS A 11 6.48 3.69 25.41
C LYS A 11 5.80 5.06 25.31
N VAL A 12 4.83 5.22 24.42
CA VAL A 12 4.11 6.48 24.18
C VAL A 12 2.61 6.28 24.34
N LYS A 13 1.89 7.35 24.74
CA LYS A 13 0.43 7.28 24.94
C LYS A 13 -0.38 7.57 23.69
N GLY A 14 0.23 8.18 22.68
CA GLY A 14 -0.42 8.52 21.41
C GLY A 14 0.61 8.72 20.32
N ILE A 15 0.19 8.48 19.09
CA ILE A 15 0.99 8.67 17.89
C ILE A 15 0.15 9.48 16.90
N LEU A 16 0.70 10.58 16.41
CA LEU A 16 0.10 11.40 15.37
C LEU A 16 0.98 11.33 14.12
N ALA A 17 0.47 10.74 13.04
CA ALA A 17 1.13 10.67 11.76
C ALA A 17 0.90 11.97 10.99
N GLY A 18 1.88 12.88 11.02
CA GLY A 18 1.78 14.20 10.37
C GLY A 18 2.17 14.21 8.90
N TYR A 19 2.78 13.16 8.38
CA TYR A 19 3.32 13.08 7.02
C TYR A 19 4.12 14.34 6.63
N ILE A 20 3.99 14.82 5.37
CA ILE A 20 4.59 16.06 4.89
C ILE A 20 3.54 17.16 5.00
N GLY A 21 3.57 17.89 6.12
CA GLY A 21 2.49 18.79 6.52
C GLY A 21 2.44 20.16 5.80
N GLY A 22 3.40 20.48 4.94
CA GLY A 22 3.47 21.77 4.27
C GLY A 22 3.68 22.95 5.23
N GLU A 23 3.36 24.16 4.77
CA GLU A 23 3.61 25.43 5.50
C GLU A 23 2.84 25.49 6.84
N ALA A 24 1.58 25.06 6.87
CA ALA A 24 0.73 25.10 8.05
C ALA A 24 0.83 23.84 8.94
N GLY A 25 1.70 22.88 8.61
CA GLY A 25 1.79 21.57 9.27
C GLY A 25 2.03 21.65 10.77
N GLY A 26 2.91 22.53 11.22
CA GLY A 26 3.20 22.71 12.65
C GLY A 26 1.95 23.13 13.45
N LYS A 27 1.18 24.10 12.94
CA LYS A 27 -0.07 24.54 13.57
C LYS A 27 -1.12 23.42 13.58
N ALA A 28 -1.29 22.71 12.47
CA ALA A 28 -2.25 21.62 12.36
C ALA A 28 -1.99 20.49 13.37
N VAL A 29 -0.71 20.12 13.57
CA VAL A 29 -0.30 19.13 14.58
C VAL A 29 -0.65 19.61 15.99
N VAL A 30 -0.33 20.87 16.32
CA VAL A 30 -0.63 21.45 17.64
C VAL A 30 -2.16 21.50 17.88
N ASP A 31 -2.95 21.91 16.90
CA ASP A 31 -4.40 21.98 17.02
C ASP A 31 -5.02 20.59 17.28
N CYS A 32 -4.49 19.54 16.65
CA CYS A 32 -4.90 18.16 16.96
C CYS A 32 -4.51 17.76 18.39
N ILE A 33 -3.27 18.02 18.82
CA ILE A 33 -2.79 17.63 20.15
C ILE A 33 -3.59 18.33 21.27
N LEU A 34 -3.97 19.60 21.06
CA LEU A 34 -4.74 20.39 22.01
C LEU A 34 -6.26 20.11 21.95
N GLY A 35 -6.72 19.32 20.99
CA GLY A 35 -8.14 19.03 20.80
C GLY A 35 -8.94 20.15 20.14
N ASN A 36 -8.27 21.20 19.60
CA ASN A 36 -8.93 22.25 18.85
C ASN A 36 -9.52 21.74 17.53
N VAL A 37 -8.92 20.67 16.99
CA VAL A 37 -9.38 19.96 15.79
C VAL A 37 -9.36 18.47 16.10
N ASN A 38 -10.47 17.80 15.85
CA ASN A 38 -10.55 16.34 15.92
C ASN A 38 -9.84 15.74 14.70
N PRO A 39 -8.78 14.91 14.88
CA PRO A 39 -8.11 14.25 13.77
C PRO A 39 -9.10 13.33 13.02
N ASN A 40 -9.04 13.37 11.70
CA ASN A 40 -9.98 12.65 10.84
C ASN A 40 -9.31 12.03 9.60
N GLY A 41 -7.99 11.97 9.59
CA GLY A 41 -7.22 11.27 8.57
C GLY A 41 -7.18 9.76 8.82
N LYS A 42 -7.07 9.00 7.74
CA LYS A 42 -6.83 7.54 7.79
C LYS A 42 -5.48 7.24 7.15
N LEU A 43 -4.78 6.23 7.65
CA LEU A 43 -3.51 5.80 7.10
C LEU A 43 -3.70 5.29 5.66
N ALA A 44 -2.95 5.85 4.73
CA ALA A 44 -2.95 5.43 3.32
C ALA A 44 -2.05 4.21 3.06
N GLU A 45 -1.40 3.70 4.10
CA GLU A 45 -0.45 2.59 4.03
C GLU A 45 -0.61 1.67 5.25
N THR A 46 -0.17 0.42 5.10
CA THR A 46 -0.08 -0.52 6.21
C THR A 46 1.28 -0.39 6.88
N TYR A 47 1.32 -0.30 8.19
CA TYR A 47 2.56 -0.27 8.97
C TYR A 47 2.89 -1.68 9.44
N PRO A 48 4.01 -2.30 8.99
CA PRO A 48 4.40 -3.63 9.40
C PRO A 48 4.96 -3.65 10.83
N ASN A 49 4.94 -4.80 11.48
CA ASN A 49 5.60 -4.99 12.77
C ASN A 49 7.12 -5.03 12.64
N LYS A 50 7.63 -5.60 11.54
CA LYS A 50 9.05 -5.71 11.22
C LYS A 50 9.27 -5.70 9.70
N LEU A 51 10.49 -5.42 9.28
CA LEU A 51 10.84 -5.29 7.86
C LEU A 51 10.63 -6.60 7.09
N GLU A 52 10.94 -7.73 7.73
CA GLU A 52 10.79 -9.07 7.16
C GLU A 52 9.34 -9.44 6.83
N ASP A 53 8.38 -8.67 7.34
CA ASP A 53 6.96 -8.87 7.05
C ASP A 53 6.51 -8.26 5.73
N THR A 54 7.36 -7.47 5.05
CA THR A 54 7.02 -6.83 3.77
C THR A 54 7.00 -7.83 2.62
N SER A 55 6.09 -7.66 1.65
CA SER A 55 5.94 -8.60 0.51
C SER A 55 7.21 -8.75 -0.33
N CYS A 56 8.01 -7.70 -0.43
CA CYS A 56 9.23 -7.66 -1.25
C CYS A 56 10.52 -7.90 -0.45
N PHE A 57 10.46 -8.31 0.82
CA PHE A 57 11.66 -8.42 1.69
C PHE A 57 12.79 -9.23 1.06
N ASN A 58 12.47 -10.36 0.43
CA ASN A 58 13.49 -11.23 -0.18
C ASN A 58 13.94 -10.77 -1.58
N ASN A 59 13.35 -9.69 -2.12
CA ASN A 59 13.54 -9.28 -3.50
C ASN A 59 13.94 -7.81 -3.67
N TYR A 60 13.83 -6.98 -2.65
CA TYR A 60 14.22 -5.59 -2.64
C TYR A 60 15.54 -5.41 -1.86
N PRO A 61 16.49 -4.61 -2.35
CA PRO A 61 16.43 -3.66 -3.48
C PRO A 61 16.61 -4.29 -4.88
N GLY A 62 16.74 -5.60 -5.04
CA GLY A 62 16.96 -6.25 -6.30
C GLY A 62 18.44 -6.60 -6.52
N ASN A 63 18.88 -6.62 -7.77
CA ASN A 63 20.27 -6.91 -8.15
C ASN A 63 20.92 -5.69 -8.84
N GLU A 64 22.11 -5.84 -9.44
CA GLU A 64 22.84 -4.73 -10.08
C GLU A 64 22.12 -4.10 -11.27
N ILE A 65 21.25 -4.85 -11.95
CA ILE A 65 20.66 -4.45 -13.23
C ILE A 65 19.15 -4.28 -13.12
N THR A 66 18.47 -5.16 -12.38
CA THR A 66 17.01 -5.25 -12.35
C THR A 66 16.44 -5.33 -10.94
N VAL A 67 15.20 -4.93 -10.82
CA VAL A 67 14.35 -5.20 -9.68
C VAL A 67 13.14 -5.98 -10.18
N GLU A 68 12.97 -7.21 -9.68
CA GLU A 68 11.86 -8.06 -10.04
C GLU A 68 10.70 -7.82 -9.07
N TYR A 69 9.57 -7.30 -9.57
CA TYR A 69 8.34 -7.09 -8.78
C TYR A 69 7.57 -8.40 -8.60
N LYS A 70 8.19 -9.38 -7.93
CA LYS A 70 7.64 -10.71 -7.71
C LYS A 70 6.37 -10.69 -6.86
N GLU A 71 6.15 -9.64 -6.09
CA GLU A 71 4.95 -9.45 -5.30
C GLU A 71 3.69 -9.19 -6.14
N SER A 72 3.84 -8.78 -7.41
CA SER A 72 2.72 -8.55 -8.32
C SER A 72 1.66 -7.60 -7.71
N VAL A 73 0.39 -8.02 -7.62
CA VAL A 73 -0.71 -7.24 -7.04
C VAL A 73 -0.69 -7.18 -5.51
N TYR A 74 0.18 -7.95 -4.85
CA TYR A 74 0.22 -8.08 -3.39
C TYR A 74 1.12 -7.04 -2.75
N VAL A 75 0.69 -5.78 -2.78
CA VAL A 75 1.36 -4.64 -2.14
C VAL A 75 0.51 -4.09 -0.99
N GLY A 76 1.16 -3.61 0.08
CA GLY A 76 0.49 -3.04 1.23
C GLY A 76 -0.56 -3.98 1.83
N TYR A 77 -1.76 -3.46 2.19
CA TYR A 77 -2.82 -4.25 2.81
C TYR A 77 -3.26 -5.45 1.97
N LYS A 78 -3.15 -5.38 0.63
CA LYS A 78 -3.49 -6.47 -0.28
C LYS A 78 -2.66 -7.73 0.00
N TYR A 79 -1.39 -7.54 0.38
CA TYR A 79 -0.52 -8.63 0.82
C TYR A 79 -0.83 -9.08 2.24
N TYR A 80 -0.77 -8.16 3.21
CA TYR A 80 -0.90 -8.52 4.62
C TYR A 80 -2.24 -9.17 4.96
N ASP A 81 -3.32 -8.70 4.32
CA ASP A 81 -4.66 -9.27 4.52
C ASP A 81 -4.79 -10.63 3.85
N LYS A 82 -4.21 -10.82 2.64
CA LYS A 82 -4.22 -12.10 1.92
C LYS A 82 -3.55 -13.23 2.70
N VAL A 83 -2.38 -12.94 3.28
CA VAL A 83 -1.62 -13.95 4.04
C VAL A 83 -1.96 -13.97 5.53
N GLY A 84 -2.90 -13.14 5.99
CA GLY A 84 -3.30 -13.05 7.39
C GLY A 84 -2.18 -12.63 8.35
N LYS A 85 -1.20 -11.86 7.85
CA LYS A 85 -0.03 -11.44 8.66
C LYS A 85 -0.38 -10.27 9.57
N ASP A 86 -0.02 -10.34 10.85
CA ASP A 86 -0.21 -9.26 11.80
C ASP A 86 0.54 -7.99 11.39
N VAL A 87 -0.08 -6.84 11.64
CA VAL A 87 0.47 -5.52 11.31
C VAL A 87 0.38 -4.58 12.50
N LEU A 88 1.25 -3.58 12.53
CA LEU A 88 1.24 -2.56 13.57
C LEU A 88 -0.01 -1.68 13.47
N PHE A 89 -0.28 -1.17 12.26
CA PHE A 89 -1.50 -0.44 11.91
C PHE A 89 -1.94 -0.85 10.50
N PRO A 90 -3.21 -1.25 10.31
CA PRO A 90 -3.70 -1.62 8.99
C PRO A 90 -3.93 -0.37 8.11
N PHE A 91 -4.00 -0.58 6.80
CA PHE A 91 -4.45 0.43 5.86
C PHE A 91 -5.85 0.96 6.26
N GLY A 92 -6.05 2.25 6.12
CA GLY A 92 -7.30 2.90 6.48
C GLY A 92 -7.51 3.13 7.98
N PHE A 93 -6.57 2.73 8.84
CA PHE A 93 -6.67 2.95 10.28
C PHE A 93 -6.54 4.43 10.64
N GLY A 94 -7.30 4.86 11.64
CA GLY A 94 -7.20 6.19 12.23
C GLY A 94 -8.21 6.35 13.35
N LEU A 95 -7.76 6.90 14.47
CA LEU A 95 -8.59 7.18 15.65
C LEU A 95 -9.24 8.58 15.54
N SER A 96 -10.30 8.78 16.28
CA SER A 96 -10.99 10.04 16.44
C SER A 96 -11.18 10.33 17.95
N TYR A 97 -11.47 11.57 18.31
CA TYR A 97 -11.86 11.95 19.67
C TYR A 97 -13.36 11.71 19.93
N THR A 98 -14.06 11.11 18.97
CA THR A 98 -15.45 10.68 19.08
C THR A 98 -15.62 9.28 18.50
N GLU A 99 -16.78 8.69 18.68
CA GLU A 99 -17.11 7.35 18.20
C GLU A 99 -18.24 7.40 17.16
N PHE A 100 -18.17 6.51 16.17
CA PHE A 100 -19.15 6.41 15.10
C PHE A 100 -19.75 5.01 15.04
N GLU A 101 -21.05 4.93 14.88
CA GLU A 101 -21.82 3.70 14.64
C GLU A 101 -22.29 3.66 13.20
N TYR A 102 -22.27 2.46 12.60
CA TYR A 102 -22.70 2.21 11.21
C TYR A 102 -23.84 1.21 11.24
N PHE A 103 -24.89 1.46 10.47
CA PHE A 103 -26.09 0.62 10.46
C PHE A 103 -26.91 0.80 9.17
N ASP A 104 -27.98 -0.01 9.03
CA ASP A 104 -28.96 0.03 7.93
C ASP A 104 -28.34 -0.15 6.53
N LEU A 105 -27.38 -1.06 6.39
CA LEU A 105 -26.79 -1.37 5.08
C LEU A 105 -27.85 -1.96 4.15
N LYS A 106 -27.91 -1.42 2.93
CA LYS A 106 -28.70 -1.91 1.80
C LYS A 106 -27.80 -1.91 0.57
N VAL A 107 -27.72 -3.05 -0.09
CA VAL A 107 -26.97 -3.18 -1.34
C VAL A 107 -27.91 -3.73 -2.41
N ASN A 108 -28.04 -3.02 -3.53
CA ASN A 108 -28.89 -3.39 -4.64
C ASN A 108 -28.15 -3.26 -5.96
N ILE A 109 -28.59 -3.96 -6.99
CA ILE A 109 -28.11 -3.77 -8.36
C ILE A 109 -29.17 -3.00 -9.13
N GLU A 110 -28.79 -1.84 -9.64
CA GLU A 110 -29.64 -0.98 -10.48
C GLU A 110 -28.87 -0.55 -11.73
N ASN A 111 -29.40 -0.85 -12.92
CA ASN A 111 -28.77 -0.48 -14.20
C ASN A 111 -27.29 -0.93 -14.30
N GLU A 112 -27.00 -2.17 -13.94
CA GLU A 112 -25.64 -2.78 -13.92
C GLU A 112 -24.64 -2.12 -12.97
N LYS A 113 -25.12 -1.25 -12.06
CA LYS A 113 -24.32 -0.64 -11.00
C LYS A 113 -24.75 -1.17 -9.65
N VAL A 114 -23.81 -1.19 -8.68
CA VAL A 114 -24.09 -1.59 -7.31
C VAL A 114 -24.37 -0.35 -6.47
N ASP A 115 -25.63 -0.15 -6.10
CA ASP A 115 -26.10 0.94 -5.22
C ASP A 115 -25.95 0.50 -3.75
N ILE A 116 -25.17 1.26 -2.99
CA ILE A 116 -24.83 0.97 -1.59
C ILE A 116 -25.34 2.14 -0.74
N ARG A 117 -26.21 1.85 0.22
CA ARG A 117 -26.73 2.82 1.19
C ARG A 117 -26.60 2.32 2.59
N PHE A 118 -26.15 3.17 3.48
CA PHE A 118 -26.06 2.91 4.91
C PHE A 118 -26.08 4.23 5.68
N LYS A 119 -26.11 4.13 7.01
CA LYS A 119 -26.12 5.29 7.89
C LYS A 119 -24.90 5.32 8.78
N ILE A 120 -24.42 6.52 9.10
CA ILE A 120 -23.38 6.74 10.10
C ILE A 120 -23.92 7.75 11.11
N LYS A 121 -23.75 7.43 12.41
CA LYS A 121 -24.11 8.27 13.54
C LYS A 121 -22.89 8.55 14.40
N ASN A 122 -22.72 9.79 14.82
CA ASN A 122 -21.79 10.15 15.86
C ASN A 122 -22.42 9.84 17.22
N VAL A 123 -21.90 8.84 17.93
CA VAL A 123 -22.41 8.39 19.23
C VAL A 123 -21.60 8.93 20.41
N GLY A 124 -20.56 9.72 20.17
CA GLY A 124 -19.79 10.40 21.20
C GLY A 124 -20.16 11.87 21.37
N ASP A 125 -19.39 12.58 22.19
CA ASP A 125 -19.70 13.94 22.67
C ASP A 125 -18.97 15.04 21.89
N VAL A 126 -18.11 14.69 20.90
CA VAL A 126 -17.30 15.63 20.14
C VAL A 126 -17.67 15.55 18.66
N ALA A 127 -17.76 16.70 17.99
CA ALA A 127 -17.93 16.72 16.54
C ALA A 127 -16.73 16.08 15.84
N GLY A 128 -16.99 15.33 14.79
CA GLY A 128 -15.93 14.63 14.07
C GLY A 128 -16.31 14.28 12.65
N LYS A 129 -15.26 13.91 11.87
CA LYS A 129 -15.44 13.44 10.51
C LYS A 129 -15.03 11.97 10.43
N GLU A 130 -15.88 11.15 9.82
CA GLU A 130 -15.59 9.74 9.62
C GLU A 130 -15.39 9.45 8.13
N ILE A 131 -14.55 8.46 7.84
CA ILE A 131 -14.31 7.97 6.47
C ILE A 131 -14.74 6.50 6.42
N ALA A 132 -15.89 6.26 5.78
CA ALA A 132 -16.35 4.92 5.46
C ALA A 132 -15.63 4.42 4.20
N GLN A 133 -15.08 3.23 4.27
CA GLN A 133 -14.28 2.61 3.20
C GLN A 133 -15.05 1.42 2.63
N ILE A 134 -15.23 1.41 1.31
CA ILE A 134 -15.96 0.34 0.60
C ILE A 134 -14.96 -0.59 -0.06
N TYR A 135 -14.96 -1.84 0.38
CA TYR A 135 -14.14 -2.89 -0.18
C TYR A 135 -15.00 -3.89 -0.93
N VAL A 136 -14.45 -4.39 -2.03
CA VAL A 136 -15.02 -5.48 -2.83
C VAL A 136 -14.15 -6.71 -2.67
N LYS A 137 -14.79 -7.86 -2.38
CA LYS A 137 -14.15 -9.17 -2.21
C LYS A 137 -14.84 -10.22 -3.06
N LYS A 138 -14.06 -11.10 -3.70
CA LYS A 138 -14.56 -12.30 -4.35
C LYS A 138 -13.84 -13.53 -3.79
N ALA A 139 -14.53 -14.28 -2.93
CA ALA A 139 -13.92 -15.37 -2.16
C ALA A 139 -13.56 -16.59 -3.02
N ASP A 140 -14.37 -16.90 -4.02
CA ASP A 140 -14.27 -18.06 -4.90
C ASP A 140 -13.63 -17.75 -6.27
N SER A 141 -12.76 -16.75 -6.32
CA SER A 141 -12.11 -16.30 -7.56
C SER A 141 -11.20 -17.38 -8.15
N VAL A 142 -11.35 -17.63 -9.46
CA VAL A 142 -10.42 -18.46 -10.24
C VAL A 142 -9.18 -17.67 -10.68
N VAL A 143 -9.24 -16.35 -10.59
CA VAL A 143 -8.11 -15.43 -10.86
C VAL A 143 -7.39 -15.15 -9.56
N PHE A 144 -6.05 -15.12 -9.57
CA PHE A 144 -5.33 -14.67 -8.38
C PHE A 144 -5.56 -13.17 -8.17
N ARG A 145 -6.02 -12.83 -6.97
CA ARG A 145 -6.33 -11.45 -6.58
C ARG A 145 -6.20 -11.27 -5.08
N PRO A 146 -6.08 -10.01 -4.62
CA PRO A 146 -6.15 -9.70 -3.19
C PRO A 146 -7.41 -10.25 -2.53
N ASP A 147 -7.36 -10.43 -1.20
CA ASP A 147 -8.54 -10.85 -0.44
C ASP A 147 -9.70 -9.87 -0.63
N LYS A 148 -9.40 -8.58 -0.60
CA LYS A 148 -10.35 -7.49 -0.88
C LYS A 148 -9.62 -6.28 -1.44
N GLU A 149 -10.36 -5.41 -2.13
CA GLU A 149 -9.82 -4.17 -2.70
C GLU A 149 -10.70 -2.98 -2.35
N LEU A 150 -10.09 -1.90 -1.88
CA LEU A 150 -10.78 -0.61 -1.70
C LEU A 150 -11.22 -0.10 -3.09
N ARG A 151 -12.52 0.12 -3.25
CA ARG A 151 -13.09 0.61 -4.51
C ARG A 151 -13.67 2.01 -4.42
N ASP A 152 -14.12 2.40 -3.22
CA ASP A 152 -14.61 3.76 -3.00
C ASP A 152 -14.55 4.10 -1.51
N PHE A 153 -14.79 5.36 -1.17
CA PHE A 153 -14.93 5.84 0.20
C PHE A 153 -15.82 7.08 0.28
N ALA A 154 -16.45 7.28 1.42
CA ALA A 154 -17.20 8.50 1.72
C ALA A 154 -16.70 9.14 3.02
N LYS A 155 -16.55 10.47 3.01
CA LYS A 155 -16.22 11.25 4.19
C LYS A 155 -17.43 12.06 4.64
N VAL A 156 -17.86 11.86 5.89
CA VAL A 156 -19.01 12.55 6.49
C VAL A 156 -18.58 13.36 7.70
N ASP A 157 -19.19 14.54 7.88
CA ASP A 157 -18.97 15.43 9.01
C ASP A 157 -20.21 15.36 9.92
N LEU A 158 -20.05 15.04 11.21
CA LEU A 158 -21.13 14.73 12.12
C LEU A 158 -20.94 15.43 13.47
N ASN A 159 -21.93 16.20 13.87
CA ASN A 159 -22.04 16.72 15.24
C ASN A 159 -22.39 15.59 16.24
N PRO A 160 -22.21 15.77 17.55
CA PRO A 160 -22.67 14.82 18.54
C PRO A 160 -24.14 14.46 18.37
N GLY A 161 -24.45 13.16 18.30
CA GLY A 161 -25.80 12.63 18.09
C GLY A 161 -26.33 12.72 16.66
N GLU A 162 -25.63 13.41 15.75
CA GLU A 162 -26.04 13.54 14.34
C GLU A 162 -25.89 12.23 13.59
N GLU A 163 -26.85 11.98 12.69
CA GLU A 163 -26.90 10.82 11.79
C GLU A 163 -26.97 11.32 10.35
N LYS A 164 -26.25 10.65 9.44
CA LYS A 164 -26.30 10.94 8.00
C LYS A 164 -26.41 9.67 7.19
N ASP A 165 -27.20 9.77 6.10
CA ASP A 165 -27.23 8.75 5.06
C ASP A 165 -25.97 8.87 4.19
N VAL A 166 -25.37 7.73 3.90
CA VAL A 166 -24.27 7.59 2.94
C VAL A 166 -24.78 6.80 1.74
N HIS A 167 -24.50 7.32 0.56
CA HIS A 167 -24.87 6.72 -0.71
C HIS A 167 -23.64 6.65 -1.61
N ILE A 168 -23.30 5.45 -2.06
CA ILE A 168 -22.17 5.15 -2.94
C ILE A 168 -22.67 4.25 -4.07
N VAL A 169 -22.18 4.49 -5.27
CA VAL A 169 -22.51 3.69 -6.44
C VAL A 169 -21.22 3.17 -7.06
N LEU A 170 -21.06 1.84 -7.09
CA LEU A 170 -19.94 1.20 -7.75
C LEU A 170 -20.32 0.87 -9.20
N ASP A 171 -19.50 1.32 -10.12
CA ASP A 171 -19.58 0.98 -11.54
C ASP A 171 -18.94 -0.40 -11.81
N ARG A 172 -19.12 -0.92 -13.03
CA ARG A 172 -18.60 -2.23 -13.45
C ARG A 172 -17.10 -2.37 -13.26
N ASP A 173 -16.31 -1.30 -13.48
CA ASP A 173 -14.85 -1.26 -13.32
C ASP A 173 -14.37 -1.63 -11.90
N CYS A 174 -15.22 -1.43 -10.89
CA CYS A 174 -14.95 -1.85 -9.52
C CYS A 174 -14.84 -3.38 -9.34
N PHE A 175 -15.28 -4.16 -10.30
CA PHE A 175 -15.27 -5.64 -10.28
C PHE A 175 -14.28 -6.22 -11.28
N GLU A 176 -13.69 -5.40 -12.13
CA GLU A 176 -12.79 -5.79 -13.20
C GLU A 176 -11.39 -6.18 -12.70
N TYR A 177 -10.78 -7.09 -13.47
CA TYR A 177 -9.34 -7.35 -13.48
C TYR A 177 -8.83 -7.28 -14.92
N TYR A 178 -7.55 -6.97 -15.11
CA TYR A 178 -6.95 -6.96 -16.44
C TYR A 178 -6.44 -8.34 -16.81
N ASP A 179 -6.98 -8.92 -17.88
CA ASP A 179 -6.50 -10.19 -18.45
C ASP A 179 -5.44 -9.93 -19.52
N ILE A 180 -4.19 -10.24 -19.19
CA ILE A 180 -3.03 -10.01 -20.05
C ILE A 180 -3.02 -10.88 -21.33
N GLU A 181 -3.70 -12.03 -21.33
CA GLU A 181 -3.76 -12.90 -22.52
C GLU A 181 -4.76 -12.38 -23.55
N ASN A 182 -5.88 -11.84 -23.07
CA ASN A 182 -6.92 -11.24 -23.91
C ASN A 182 -6.73 -9.73 -24.12
N ASP A 183 -5.72 -9.13 -23.48
CA ASP A 183 -5.37 -7.69 -23.54
C ASP A 183 -6.57 -6.79 -23.28
N ARG A 184 -7.37 -7.13 -22.25
CA ARG A 184 -8.60 -6.37 -21.90
C ARG A 184 -9.00 -6.53 -20.43
N TRP A 185 -9.80 -5.58 -19.97
CA TRP A 185 -10.50 -5.67 -18.68
C TRP A 185 -11.66 -6.68 -18.77
N GLN A 186 -11.78 -7.53 -17.74
CA GLN A 186 -12.81 -8.57 -17.63
C GLN A 186 -13.41 -8.58 -16.22
N VAL A 187 -14.67 -9.01 -16.14
CA VAL A 187 -15.36 -9.26 -14.86
C VAL A 187 -15.60 -10.76 -14.70
N GLU A 188 -15.12 -11.31 -13.61
CA GLU A 188 -15.41 -12.68 -13.22
C GLU A 188 -16.84 -12.76 -12.66
N ALA A 189 -17.76 -13.44 -13.35
CA ALA A 189 -19.14 -13.60 -12.89
C ALA A 189 -19.22 -14.31 -11.54
N GLY A 190 -20.28 -14.02 -10.77
CA GLY A 190 -20.58 -14.72 -9.53
C GLY A 190 -20.80 -13.81 -8.33
N GLU A 191 -20.73 -14.38 -7.12
CA GLU A 191 -20.99 -13.66 -5.87
C GLU A 191 -19.77 -12.83 -5.45
N TYR A 192 -20.06 -11.58 -5.06
CA TYR A 192 -19.10 -10.65 -4.47
C TYR A 192 -19.60 -10.18 -3.10
N GLU A 193 -18.69 -10.00 -2.16
CA GLU A 193 -18.97 -9.38 -0.88
C GLU A 193 -18.67 -7.88 -0.96
N ILE A 194 -19.63 -7.05 -0.58
CA ILE A 194 -19.48 -5.60 -0.40
C ILE A 194 -19.26 -5.35 1.09
N LEU A 195 -18.08 -4.84 1.43
CA LEU A 195 -17.64 -4.67 2.80
C LEU A 195 -17.52 -3.17 3.12
N VAL A 196 -18.20 -2.71 4.17
CA VAL A 196 -18.06 -1.34 4.68
C VAL A 196 -17.18 -1.38 5.92
N GLY A 197 -16.06 -0.65 5.88
CA GLY A 197 -15.06 -0.68 6.94
C GLY A 197 -14.64 0.69 7.44
N LYS A 198 -14.13 0.71 8.68
CA LYS A 198 -13.38 1.82 9.26
C LYS A 198 -11.89 1.72 8.92
N SER A 199 -11.45 0.55 8.49
CA SER A 199 -10.11 0.22 7.98
C SER A 199 -10.19 -1.09 7.21
N SER A 200 -9.10 -1.52 6.55
CA SER A 200 -9.04 -2.81 5.84
C SER A 200 -9.28 -4.02 6.77
N ARG A 201 -9.12 -3.86 8.08
CA ARG A 201 -9.32 -4.92 9.09
C ARG A 201 -10.45 -4.68 10.08
N ASN A 202 -11.08 -3.55 10.01
CA ASN A 202 -12.24 -3.24 10.83
C ASN A 202 -13.46 -3.06 9.93
N ILE A 203 -13.99 -4.19 9.45
CA ILE A 203 -15.23 -4.27 8.67
C ILE A 203 -16.40 -4.26 9.64
N VAL A 204 -17.32 -3.32 9.46
CA VAL A 204 -18.45 -3.09 10.37
C VAL A 204 -19.80 -3.48 9.78
N LEU A 205 -19.93 -3.45 8.43
CA LEU A 205 -21.11 -3.92 7.73
C LEU A 205 -20.68 -4.71 6.49
N ASN A 206 -21.47 -5.69 6.08
CA ASN A 206 -21.25 -6.44 4.86
C ASN A 206 -22.57 -6.93 4.27
N ASP A 207 -22.59 -7.07 2.96
CA ASP A 207 -23.68 -7.70 2.20
C ASP A 207 -23.11 -8.34 0.93
N LYS A 208 -23.92 -9.07 0.20
CA LYS A 208 -23.51 -9.83 -0.99
C LYS A 208 -24.30 -9.40 -2.21
N VAL A 209 -23.61 -9.41 -3.35
CA VAL A 209 -24.22 -9.16 -4.66
C VAL A 209 -23.76 -10.20 -5.67
N VAL A 210 -24.61 -10.52 -6.65
CA VAL A 210 -24.25 -11.40 -7.77
C VAL A 210 -24.04 -10.55 -9.02
N ILE A 211 -22.80 -10.53 -9.50
CA ILE A 211 -22.43 -9.83 -10.72
C ILE A 211 -22.48 -10.78 -11.91
N ASN A 212 -23.23 -10.43 -12.92
CA ASN A 212 -23.31 -11.18 -14.16
C ASN A 212 -22.24 -10.69 -15.15
N SER A 213 -21.63 -11.64 -15.86
CA SER A 213 -20.68 -11.35 -16.94
C SER A 213 -20.64 -12.51 -17.91
N ASP A 214 -20.45 -12.20 -19.19
CA ASP A 214 -20.18 -13.20 -20.25
C ASP A 214 -18.67 -13.43 -20.45
N ASP A 215 -17.82 -12.78 -19.65
CA ASP A 215 -16.37 -12.96 -19.70
C ASP A 215 -15.99 -14.36 -19.19
N VAL A 216 -15.11 -15.03 -19.94
CA VAL A 216 -14.60 -16.36 -19.56
C VAL A 216 -13.30 -16.20 -18.80
N CYS A 217 -13.35 -16.39 -17.49
CA CYS A 217 -12.19 -16.30 -16.62
C CYS A 217 -11.63 -17.70 -16.34
N VAL A 218 -10.32 -17.88 -16.47
CA VAL A 218 -9.64 -19.17 -16.32
C VAL A 218 -8.51 -19.07 -15.31
N LYS A 219 -8.37 -20.12 -14.49
CA LYS A 219 -7.21 -20.23 -13.60
C LYS A 219 -5.93 -20.38 -14.42
N LYS A 220 -4.92 -19.57 -14.11
CA LYS A 220 -3.60 -19.62 -14.76
C LYS A 220 -2.68 -20.61 -14.03
N GLU A 221 -2.10 -21.55 -14.74
CA GLU A 221 -1.22 -22.60 -14.19
C GLU A 221 0.27 -22.22 -14.26
N PHE A 222 0.65 -21.07 -13.72
CA PHE A 222 2.05 -20.65 -13.74
C PHE A 222 2.74 -20.65 -12.37
N CYS A 223 2.05 -20.23 -11.32
CA CYS A 223 2.59 -20.22 -9.96
C CYS A 223 1.47 -20.21 -8.91
N GLU A 224 1.35 -21.30 -8.13
CA GLU A 224 0.35 -21.42 -7.06
C GLU A 224 0.55 -20.41 -5.93
N LYS A 225 1.78 -19.92 -5.71
CA LYS A 225 2.09 -18.94 -4.68
C LYS A 225 1.35 -17.62 -4.88
N TYR A 226 1.02 -17.24 -6.12
CA TYR A 226 0.20 -16.06 -6.38
C TYR A 226 -1.25 -16.23 -5.91
N TYR A 227 -1.78 -17.45 -5.90
CA TYR A 227 -3.13 -17.71 -5.38
C TYR A 227 -3.19 -17.69 -3.86
N THR A 228 -2.12 -18.08 -3.20
CA THR A 228 -2.00 -18.10 -1.72
C THR A 228 -1.46 -16.79 -1.14
N GLY A 229 -0.83 -15.94 -1.95
CA GLY A 229 -0.15 -14.72 -1.51
C GLY A 229 1.27 -14.96 -0.98
N ASP A 230 1.84 -16.17 -1.13
CA ASP A 230 3.22 -16.51 -0.68
C ASP A 230 4.29 -15.93 -1.63
N VAL A 231 4.19 -14.62 -1.89
CA VAL A 231 5.02 -13.94 -2.89
C VAL A 231 6.47 -13.72 -2.48
N GLN A 232 6.78 -13.76 -1.19
CA GLN A 232 8.16 -13.70 -0.71
C GLN A 232 9.01 -14.90 -1.17
N ASN A 233 8.38 -16.03 -1.49
CA ASN A 233 9.03 -17.27 -1.87
C ASN A 233 8.92 -17.61 -3.37
N VAL A 234 8.47 -16.67 -4.21
CA VAL A 234 8.43 -16.84 -5.67
C VAL A 234 9.85 -16.92 -6.22
N THR A 235 10.18 -18.04 -6.88
CA THR A 235 11.49 -18.24 -7.51
C THR A 235 11.62 -17.47 -8.83
N ASP A 236 12.84 -17.36 -9.35
CA ASP A 236 13.08 -16.72 -10.65
C ASP A 236 12.35 -17.48 -11.77
N GLU A 237 12.37 -18.82 -11.74
CA GLU A 237 11.71 -19.65 -12.76
C GLU A 237 10.17 -19.51 -12.70
N GLU A 238 9.57 -19.39 -11.51
CA GLU A 238 8.14 -19.15 -11.36
C GLU A 238 7.77 -17.76 -11.86
N PHE A 239 8.61 -16.76 -11.56
CA PHE A 239 8.41 -15.39 -12.03
C PHE A 239 8.57 -15.29 -13.55
N GLU A 240 9.60 -15.91 -14.15
CA GLU A 240 9.78 -15.99 -15.60
C GLU A 240 8.56 -16.58 -16.32
N LYS A 241 7.96 -17.63 -15.73
CA LYS A 241 6.73 -18.22 -16.28
C LYS A 241 5.57 -17.21 -16.21
N SER A 242 5.47 -16.44 -15.12
CA SER A 242 4.37 -15.48 -14.93
C SER A 242 4.46 -14.29 -15.90
N ILE A 243 5.68 -13.85 -16.25
CA ILE A 243 5.90 -12.71 -17.16
C ILE A 243 6.14 -13.15 -18.62
N GLY A 244 6.20 -14.47 -18.89
CA GLY A 244 6.37 -15.05 -20.22
C GLY A 244 7.73 -14.81 -20.88
N ARG A 245 8.77 -14.46 -20.09
CA ARG A 245 10.13 -14.19 -20.60
C ARG A 245 11.19 -14.55 -19.57
N LYS A 246 12.41 -14.76 -20.07
CA LYS A 246 13.58 -14.95 -19.20
C LYS A 246 14.01 -13.65 -18.52
N LEU A 247 14.47 -13.76 -17.30
CA LEU A 247 15.11 -12.66 -16.60
C LEU A 247 16.48 -12.35 -17.25
N PRO A 248 16.89 -11.09 -17.28
CA PRO A 248 18.25 -10.74 -17.70
C PRO A 248 19.29 -11.24 -16.69
N ASP A 249 20.55 -11.25 -17.11
CA ASP A 249 21.66 -11.52 -16.22
C ASP A 249 21.63 -10.56 -15.01
N LYS A 250 21.95 -11.07 -13.82
CA LYS A 250 21.89 -10.27 -12.58
C LYS A 250 23.14 -9.41 -12.35
N VAL A 251 24.17 -9.60 -13.16
CA VAL A 251 25.45 -8.89 -13.07
C VAL A 251 25.68 -8.13 -14.36
N LEU A 252 26.06 -6.86 -14.24
CA LEU A 252 26.36 -6.00 -15.38
C LEU A 252 27.69 -6.46 -16.03
N LYS A 253 27.64 -6.83 -17.31
CA LYS A 253 28.84 -7.16 -18.09
C LYS A 253 29.54 -5.88 -18.54
N ILE A 254 30.88 -5.92 -18.62
CA ILE A 254 31.68 -4.75 -19.01
C ILE A 254 31.28 -4.20 -20.39
N GLU A 255 30.91 -5.08 -21.31
CA GLU A 255 30.46 -4.74 -22.67
C GLU A 255 29.12 -4.01 -22.73
N ASP A 256 28.29 -4.17 -21.68
CA ASP A 256 26.95 -3.57 -21.58
C ASP A 256 26.95 -2.22 -20.83
N ILE A 257 28.11 -1.76 -20.35
CA ILE A 257 28.24 -0.51 -19.61
C ILE A 257 28.04 0.68 -20.55
N THR A 258 27.15 1.56 -20.18
CA THR A 258 26.83 2.80 -20.88
C THR A 258 27.02 4.02 -19.96
N ALA A 259 26.88 5.23 -20.50
CA ALA A 259 26.88 6.46 -19.72
C ALA A 259 25.69 6.61 -18.75
N GLU A 260 24.66 5.79 -18.92
CA GLU A 260 23.46 5.78 -18.06
C GLU A 260 23.66 4.95 -16.78
N ASN A 261 24.70 4.13 -16.70
CA ASN A 261 24.96 3.31 -15.54
C ASN A 261 25.45 4.13 -14.34
N THR A 262 24.95 3.81 -13.15
CA THR A 262 25.37 4.43 -11.90
C THR A 262 26.78 4.00 -11.50
N LEU A 263 27.44 4.79 -10.63
CA LEU A 263 28.75 4.41 -10.09
C LEU A 263 28.69 3.11 -9.29
N GLU A 264 27.58 2.84 -8.61
CA GLU A 264 27.33 1.59 -7.86
C GLU A 264 27.31 0.40 -8.81
N GLN A 265 26.65 0.50 -9.97
CA GLN A 265 26.59 -0.56 -10.95
C GLN A 265 27.94 -0.90 -11.56
N ILE A 266 28.80 0.09 -11.76
CA ILE A 266 30.12 -0.10 -12.37
C ILE A 266 31.26 -0.36 -11.37
N LYS A 267 31.01 -0.32 -10.05
CA LYS A 267 32.05 -0.44 -9.00
C LYS A 267 32.85 -1.74 -9.08
N ASN A 268 32.29 -2.81 -9.65
CA ASN A 268 32.95 -4.09 -9.80
C ASN A 268 33.90 -4.15 -11.01
N THR A 269 33.95 -3.11 -11.85
CA THR A 269 34.95 -2.99 -12.92
C THR A 269 36.23 -2.32 -12.42
N ALA A 270 37.36 -2.54 -13.08
CA ALA A 270 38.65 -2.00 -12.66
C ALA A 270 38.65 -0.45 -12.58
N ILE A 271 38.07 0.21 -13.59
CA ILE A 271 38.01 1.68 -13.66
C ILE A 271 36.90 2.19 -12.76
N GLY A 272 35.72 1.56 -12.77
CA GLY A 272 34.56 1.96 -11.97
C GLY A 272 34.89 1.90 -10.48
N LYS A 273 35.61 0.88 -10.02
CA LYS A 273 36.07 0.78 -8.63
C LYS A 273 36.91 1.98 -8.20
N VAL A 274 37.89 2.38 -9.02
CA VAL A 274 38.74 3.55 -8.70
C VAL A 274 37.91 4.83 -8.59
N ILE A 275 36.96 5.03 -9.50
CA ILE A 275 36.08 6.20 -9.50
C ILE A 275 35.16 6.16 -8.27
N TYR A 276 34.55 5.02 -8.01
CA TYR A 276 33.66 4.80 -6.86
C TYR A 276 34.38 5.05 -5.53
N ASP A 277 35.51 4.39 -5.30
CA ASP A 277 36.29 4.52 -4.08
C ASP A 277 36.74 5.98 -3.83
N ASN A 278 37.18 6.69 -4.88
CA ASN A 278 37.53 8.11 -4.80
C ASN A 278 36.34 8.99 -4.43
N GLN A 279 35.15 8.71 -4.96
CA GLN A 279 33.95 9.49 -4.61
C GLN A 279 33.52 9.23 -3.17
N ILE A 280 33.50 7.96 -2.76
CA ILE A 280 33.20 7.57 -1.36
C ILE A 280 34.20 8.21 -0.37
N GLU A 281 35.49 8.23 -0.70
CA GLU A 281 36.51 8.86 0.14
C GLU A 281 36.26 10.39 0.28
N LYS A 282 35.96 11.07 -0.84
CA LYS A 282 35.62 12.50 -0.83
C LYS A 282 34.37 12.79 0.01
N MET A 283 33.33 11.97 -0.13
CA MET A 283 32.10 12.13 0.65
C MET A 283 32.35 11.89 2.14
N ASN A 284 33.08 10.84 2.49
CA ASN A 284 33.45 10.55 3.88
C ASN A 284 34.31 11.68 4.50
N LYS A 285 35.21 12.28 3.73
CA LYS A 285 35.99 13.45 4.15
C LYS A 285 35.07 14.62 4.45
N LEU A 286 34.15 14.97 3.55
CA LEU A 286 33.17 16.03 3.75
C LEU A 286 32.30 15.83 5.01
N LEU A 287 31.87 14.59 5.25
CA LEU A 287 31.09 14.27 6.46
C LEU A 287 31.85 14.48 7.76
N ARG A 288 33.18 14.30 7.75
CA ARG A 288 34.06 14.46 8.91
C ARG A 288 34.48 15.94 9.15
N GLU A 289 34.37 16.79 8.14
CA GLU A 289 34.75 18.20 8.28
C GLU A 289 33.80 18.95 9.22
N GLN A 290 34.38 19.67 10.21
CA GLN A 290 33.59 20.39 11.21
C GLN A 290 32.82 21.60 10.63
N ASN A 291 33.30 22.17 9.53
CA ASN A 291 32.76 23.39 8.92
C ASN A 291 31.62 23.14 7.91
N VAL A 292 31.29 21.88 7.62
CA VAL A 292 30.16 21.57 6.72
C VAL A 292 28.87 21.76 7.50
N ASN A 293 27.96 22.56 6.97
CA ASN A 293 26.68 22.82 7.62
C ASN A 293 25.82 21.56 7.73
N LYS A 294 24.91 21.55 8.71
CA LYS A 294 24.07 20.38 9.00
C LYS A 294 23.23 19.94 7.79
N ALA A 295 22.73 20.87 6.99
CA ALA A 295 21.93 20.56 5.80
C ALA A 295 22.74 19.83 4.73
N THR A 296 24.00 20.29 4.47
CA THR A 296 24.90 19.60 3.54
C THR A 296 25.25 18.17 4.02
N LYS A 297 25.49 18.00 5.33
CA LYS A 297 25.72 16.65 5.91
C LYS A 297 24.52 15.72 5.72
N VAL A 298 23.31 16.23 5.96
CA VAL A 298 22.06 15.47 5.74
C VAL A 298 21.89 15.12 4.28
N MET A 299 22.14 16.07 3.36
CA MET A 299 22.04 15.82 1.93
C MET A 299 23.04 14.77 1.43
N ILE A 300 24.29 14.81 1.92
CA ILE A 300 25.29 13.78 1.62
C ILE A 300 24.86 12.42 2.18
N CYS A 301 24.35 12.37 3.41
CA CYS A 301 23.80 11.14 3.98
C CYS A 301 22.63 10.59 3.17
N LEU A 302 21.70 11.44 2.72
CA LEU A 302 20.56 11.01 1.90
C LEU A 302 21.00 10.48 0.53
N LEU A 303 22.00 11.11 -0.11
CA LEU A 303 22.56 10.61 -1.36
C LEU A 303 23.30 9.28 -1.17
N TYR A 304 23.94 9.09 -0.03
CA TYR A 304 24.66 7.84 0.30
C TYR A 304 23.72 6.70 0.68
N THR A 305 22.62 6.99 1.38
CA THR A 305 21.66 5.96 1.82
C THR A 305 20.70 5.56 0.71
N SER A 306 20.49 6.35 -0.33
CA SER A 306 19.71 5.93 -1.51
C SER A 306 20.42 4.85 -2.33
N ASP A 307 21.75 4.78 -2.24
CA ASP A 307 22.58 3.78 -2.95
C ASP A 307 23.05 2.64 -2.02
N ALA A 308 22.73 2.70 -0.73
CA ALA A 308 23.19 1.75 0.29
C ALA A 308 22.05 1.02 1.02
N ALA A 309 20.80 1.22 0.57
CA ALA A 309 19.62 0.56 1.13
C ALA A 309 19.15 -0.61 0.26
#